data_480b823190b56e4bc8b96b0a04009a30
#
_entry.id   480b823190b56e4bc8b96b0a04009a30
#
_cell.length_a   1.000
_cell.length_b   1.000
_cell.length_c   1.000
_cell.angle_alpha   90.00
_cell.angle_beta   90.00
_cell.angle_gamma   90.00
#
_symmetry.space_group_name_H-M   'P 1'
#
loop_
_entity.id
_entity.type
_entity.pdbx_description
1 polymer ?
#
loop_
_entity_poly.entity_id
_entity_poly.type
_entity_poly.pdbx_seq_one_letter_code
_entity_poly.pdbx_strand_id
1 'polypeptide(L)'
;MSESFQEIRARAEAHHGGAQAVDARLATLADAPDPASLPDDRILSEMSRRVFQAGFVWKIIENKWPGFEEAFDGFDIAVNSEMSAERLLSLLGNAEIIRNKPKILAVRDNARLVEQMAALDGSAGRFIANWDAADHIGLLDYLKKHGNRLGGLTGQYFLRFVGRDGFVLSKDVTAALKVAGVIDGPATSKTALTRIQAAFNRWGEESGQSQTVISRTLAFSVGPKA
;
A
#
# COMPACT_ATOMS: atom_id res chain seq x y z
N MET A 1 -4.44 -27.17 -10.98
CA MET A 1 -4.77 -25.86 -11.57
C MET A 1 -5.22 -24.98 -10.41
N SER A 2 -4.88 -23.70 -10.41
CA SER A 2 -5.37 -22.76 -9.39
C SER A 2 -6.82 -22.36 -9.71
N GLU A 3 -7.60 -22.05 -8.66
CA GLU A 3 -9.01 -21.63 -8.78
C GLU A 3 -9.19 -20.44 -9.74
N SER A 4 -10.36 -20.36 -10.38
CA SER A 4 -10.84 -19.20 -11.13
C SER A 4 -11.29 -18.08 -10.20
N PHE A 5 -11.39 -16.85 -10.72
CA PHE A 5 -11.94 -15.74 -9.93
C PHE A 5 -13.40 -15.96 -9.54
N GLN A 6 -14.18 -16.63 -10.41
CA GLN A 6 -15.59 -16.94 -10.13
C GLN A 6 -15.75 -17.86 -8.90
N GLU A 7 -14.91 -18.88 -8.74
CA GLU A 7 -14.92 -19.77 -7.57
C GLU A 7 -14.57 -19.02 -6.28
N ILE A 8 -13.55 -18.14 -6.34
CA ILE A 8 -13.16 -17.26 -5.23
C ILE A 8 -14.30 -16.33 -4.85
N ARG A 9 -14.96 -15.74 -5.83
CA ARG A 9 -16.10 -14.85 -5.64
C ARG A 9 -17.28 -15.56 -5.00
N ALA A 10 -17.66 -16.74 -5.47
CA ALA A 10 -18.73 -17.56 -4.91
C ALA A 10 -18.46 -17.90 -3.43
N ARG A 11 -17.22 -18.22 -3.08
CA ARG A 11 -16.82 -18.46 -1.69
C ARG A 11 -16.93 -17.20 -0.81
N ALA A 12 -16.54 -16.04 -1.33
CA ALA A 12 -16.73 -14.76 -0.61
C ALA A 12 -18.21 -14.46 -0.36
N GLU A 13 -19.07 -14.69 -1.34
CA GLU A 13 -20.51 -14.51 -1.23
C GLU A 13 -21.13 -15.44 -0.19
N ALA A 14 -20.73 -16.70 -0.17
CA ALA A 14 -21.18 -17.67 0.84
C ALA A 14 -20.84 -17.23 2.28
N HIS A 15 -19.68 -16.58 2.49
CA HIS A 15 -19.24 -16.12 3.80
C HIS A 15 -19.87 -14.78 4.23
N HIS A 16 -20.34 -13.96 3.30
CA HIS A 16 -20.76 -12.59 3.58
C HIS A 16 -22.20 -12.25 3.21
N GLY A 17 -23.07 -13.25 3.06
CA GLY A 17 -24.51 -13.04 2.87
C GLY A 17 -24.94 -12.76 1.41
N GLY A 18 -24.17 -13.27 0.45
CA GLY A 18 -24.49 -13.24 -0.98
C GLY A 18 -23.84 -12.09 -1.76
N ALA A 19 -24.12 -12.07 -3.06
CA ALA A 19 -23.50 -11.17 -4.02
C ALA A 19 -23.70 -9.69 -3.65
N GLN A 20 -24.92 -9.28 -3.34
CA GLN A 20 -25.26 -7.89 -3.01
C GLN A 20 -24.48 -7.37 -1.78
N ALA A 21 -24.29 -8.21 -0.75
CA ALA A 21 -23.56 -7.83 0.44
C ALA A 21 -22.05 -7.67 0.18
N VAL A 22 -21.48 -8.50 -0.70
CA VAL A 22 -20.09 -8.37 -1.12
C VAL A 22 -19.91 -7.14 -2.00
N ASP A 23 -20.81 -6.88 -2.96
CA ASP A 23 -20.78 -5.69 -3.81
C ASP A 23 -20.84 -4.39 -3.01
N ALA A 24 -21.73 -4.31 -2.02
CA ALA A 24 -21.82 -3.15 -1.14
C ALA A 24 -20.50 -2.87 -0.38
N ARG A 25 -19.78 -3.93 0.02
CA ARG A 25 -18.46 -3.80 0.67
C ARG A 25 -17.37 -3.39 -0.31
N LEU A 26 -17.44 -3.86 -1.55
CA LEU A 26 -16.48 -3.51 -2.60
C LEU A 26 -16.69 -2.09 -3.14
N ALA A 27 -17.92 -1.59 -3.14
CA ALA A 27 -18.24 -0.24 -3.57
C ALA A 27 -17.48 0.86 -2.81
N THR A 28 -17.10 0.58 -1.55
CA THR A 28 -16.26 1.52 -0.75
C THR A 28 -14.86 1.73 -1.31
N LEU A 29 -14.44 0.96 -2.32
CA LEU A 29 -13.15 1.13 -2.99
C LEU A 29 -13.19 2.15 -4.13
N ALA A 30 -14.38 2.58 -4.55
CA ALA A 30 -14.57 3.53 -5.67
C ALA A 30 -14.04 4.94 -5.36
N ASP A 31 -13.94 5.31 -4.07
CA ASP A 31 -13.51 6.64 -3.64
C ASP A 31 -11.99 6.80 -3.53
N ALA A 32 -11.21 5.84 -4.04
CA ALA A 32 -9.76 5.95 -4.03
C ALA A 32 -9.29 7.10 -4.94
N PRO A 33 -8.32 7.92 -4.51
CA PRO A 33 -7.79 9.00 -5.36
C PRO A 33 -7.11 8.43 -6.61
N ASP A 34 -6.92 9.28 -7.63
CA ASP A 34 -5.99 8.98 -8.72
C ASP A 34 -4.58 9.39 -8.28
N PRO A 35 -3.61 8.47 -8.24
CA PRO A 35 -2.24 8.80 -7.81
C PRO A 35 -1.63 9.90 -8.68
N ALA A 36 -1.95 9.98 -9.99
CA ALA A 36 -1.43 11.00 -10.88
C ALA A 36 -1.91 12.42 -10.53
N SER A 37 -3.03 12.55 -9.82
CA SER A 37 -3.58 13.82 -9.37
C SER A 37 -3.04 14.30 -8.02
N LEU A 38 -2.35 13.43 -7.28
CA LEU A 38 -1.82 13.76 -5.95
C LEU A 38 -0.51 14.57 -6.08
N PRO A 39 -0.40 15.71 -5.40
CA PRO A 39 0.87 16.45 -5.32
C PRO A 39 1.90 15.68 -4.48
N ASP A 40 3.18 15.96 -4.72
CA ASP A 40 4.30 15.20 -4.17
C ASP A 40 4.36 15.24 -2.62
N ASP A 41 3.98 16.35 -2.01
CA ASP A 41 3.85 16.48 -0.55
C ASP A 41 2.79 15.50 0.02
N ARG A 42 1.69 15.27 -0.68
CA ARG A 42 0.66 14.29 -0.28
C ARG A 42 1.15 12.86 -0.48
N ILE A 43 1.95 12.59 -1.50
CA ILE A 43 2.62 11.31 -1.67
C ILE A 43 3.57 11.04 -0.49
N LEU A 44 4.40 12.01 -0.11
CA LEU A 44 5.31 11.89 1.04
C LEU A 44 4.56 11.75 2.36
N SER A 45 3.48 12.53 2.56
CA SER A 45 2.60 12.44 3.73
C SER A 45 2.06 11.01 3.87
N GLU A 46 1.52 10.43 2.79
CA GLU A 46 0.96 9.08 2.83
C GLU A 46 2.04 7.99 3.03
N MET A 47 3.22 8.09 2.38
CA MET A 47 4.36 7.21 2.67
C MET A 47 4.70 7.23 4.16
N SER A 48 4.83 8.44 4.73
CA SER A 48 5.18 8.66 6.13
C SER A 48 4.11 8.08 7.06
N ARG A 49 2.83 8.29 6.74
CA ARG A 49 1.71 7.75 7.51
C ARG A 49 1.79 6.23 7.61
N ARG A 50 2.02 5.51 6.51
CA ARG A 50 2.16 4.05 6.53
C ARG A 50 3.41 3.60 7.28
N VAL A 51 4.54 4.32 7.14
CA VAL A 51 5.76 4.05 7.91
C VAL A 51 5.50 4.19 9.41
N PHE A 52 4.82 5.25 9.86
CA PHE A 52 4.53 5.44 11.28
C PHE A 52 3.49 4.46 11.82
N GLN A 53 2.52 4.05 11.03
CA GLN A 53 1.53 3.03 11.40
C GLN A 53 2.12 1.62 11.55
N ALA A 54 3.22 1.31 10.86
CA ALA A 54 3.85 0.00 10.96
C ALA A 54 4.30 -0.30 12.41
N GLY A 55 3.69 -1.34 13.02
CA GLY A 55 3.96 -1.73 14.39
C GLY A 55 3.29 -0.87 15.48
N PHE A 56 2.36 0.00 15.11
CA PHE A 56 1.56 0.81 16.03
C PHE A 56 0.06 0.59 15.81
N VAL A 57 -0.74 0.95 16.81
CA VAL A 57 -2.20 1.05 16.64
C VAL A 57 -2.49 2.24 15.73
N TRP A 58 -3.09 1.99 14.58
CA TRP A 58 -3.33 3.00 13.54
C TRP A 58 -4.08 4.22 14.07
N LYS A 59 -5.08 4.01 14.91
CA LYS A 59 -5.87 5.09 15.54
C LYS A 59 -5.01 6.12 16.28
N ILE A 60 -3.93 5.68 16.92
CA ILE A 60 -3.01 6.57 17.64
C ILE A 60 -2.28 7.49 16.64
N ILE A 61 -1.83 6.93 15.51
CA ILE A 61 -1.16 7.71 14.46
C ILE A 61 -2.13 8.70 13.83
N GLU A 62 -3.36 8.26 13.48
CA GLU A 62 -4.38 9.14 12.91
C GLU A 62 -4.71 10.32 13.83
N ASN A 63 -4.88 10.08 15.12
CA ASN A 63 -5.16 11.14 16.09
C ASN A 63 -4.02 12.18 16.21
N LYS A 64 -2.77 11.75 15.97
CA LYS A 64 -1.59 12.62 16.01
C LYS A 64 -1.23 13.22 14.65
N TRP A 65 -1.96 12.85 13.57
CA TRP A 65 -1.54 13.24 12.22
C TRP A 65 -1.47 14.76 12.00
N PRO A 66 -2.36 15.60 12.58
CA PRO A 66 -2.20 17.07 12.52
C PRO A 66 -0.85 17.57 13.05
N GLY A 67 -0.35 16.97 14.14
CA GLY A 67 0.98 17.30 14.68
C GLY A 67 2.13 16.84 13.77
N PHE A 68 1.94 15.75 12.99
CA PHE A 68 2.89 15.35 11.97
C PHE A 68 2.90 16.33 10.79
N GLU A 69 1.73 16.77 10.30
CA GLU A 69 1.65 17.77 9.23
C GLU A 69 2.37 19.06 9.63
N GLU A 70 2.19 19.54 10.86
CA GLU A 70 2.89 20.72 11.37
C GLU A 70 4.40 20.46 11.53
N ALA A 71 4.79 19.35 12.15
CA ALA A 71 6.19 19.02 12.44
C ALA A 71 7.05 18.82 11.20
N PHE A 72 6.46 18.38 10.09
CA PHE A 72 7.13 18.12 8.82
C PHE A 72 6.79 19.18 7.74
N ASP A 73 6.33 20.39 8.14
CA ASP A 73 6.00 21.50 7.24
C ASP A 73 5.07 21.10 6.09
N GLY A 74 3.94 20.44 6.41
CA GLY A 74 3.01 19.93 5.41
C GLY A 74 3.64 18.86 4.50
N PHE A 75 4.74 18.25 4.91
CA PHE A 75 5.53 17.30 4.12
C PHE A 75 6.15 17.93 2.85
N ASP A 76 6.48 19.23 2.89
CA ASP A 76 7.24 19.89 1.83
C ASP A 76 8.50 19.09 1.49
N ILE A 77 8.67 18.81 0.19
CA ILE A 77 9.71 17.88 -0.27
C ILE A 77 11.10 18.47 -0.03
N ALA A 78 11.33 19.72 -0.41
CA ALA A 78 12.64 20.36 -0.31
C ALA A 78 13.07 20.50 1.15
N VAL A 79 12.15 20.90 2.03
CA VAL A 79 12.41 21.04 3.47
C VAL A 79 12.76 19.70 4.11
N ASN A 80 12.05 18.63 3.74
CA ASN A 80 12.25 17.31 4.37
C ASN A 80 13.43 16.56 3.77
N SER A 81 13.74 16.67 2.47
CA SER A 81 14.90 16.03 1.84
C SER A 81 16.23 16.55 2.39
N GLU A 82 16.27 17.83 2.79
CA GLU A 82 17.45 18.54 3.35
C GLU A 82 17.47 18.56 4.90
N MET A 83 16.70 17.68 5.57
CA MET A 83 16.62 17.63 7.03
C MET A 83 18.00 17.64 7.71
N SER A 84 18.32 18.74 8.43
CA SER A 84 19.55 18.92 9.18
C SER A 84 19.60 18.08 10.47
N ALA A 85 20.78 17.98 11.08
CA ALA A 85 20.92 17.32 12.39
C ALA A 85 20.17 18.06 13.50
N GLU A 86 20.14 19.41 13.46
CA GLU A 86 19.39 20.23 14.44
C GLU A 86 17.89 20.00 14.29
N ARG A 87 17.37 19.97 13.05
CA ARG A 87 15.95 19.65 12.80
C ARG A 87 15.60 18.26 13.29
N LEU A 88 16.45 17.26 13.05
CA LEU A 88 16.25 15.92 13.58
C LEU A 88 16.15 15.91 15.11
N LEU A 89 17.02 16.67 15.80
CA LEU A 89 16.96 16.79 17.26
C LEU A 89 15.68 17.45 17.74
N SER A 90 15.23 18.52 17.07
CA SER A 90 13.96 19.18 17.34
C SER A 90 12.78 18.22 17.19
N LEU A 91 12.71 17.44 16.10
CA LEU A 91 11.68 16.42 15.88
C LEU A 91 11.70 15.32 16.95
N LEU A 92 12.87 14.91 17.42
CA LEU A 92 13.01 13.94 18.51
C LEU A 92 12.54 14.48 19.87
N GLY A 93 12.52 15.81 20.05
CA GLY A 93 11.96 16.49 21.22
C GLY A 93 10.45 16.73 21.13
N ASN A 94 9.85 16.66 19.94
CA ASN A 94 8.46 17.04 19.71
C ASN A 94 7.48 15.95 20.24
N ALA A 95 6.65 16.30 21.21
CA ALA A 95 5.67 15.41 21.82
C ALA A 95 4.42 15.18 20.94
N GLU A 96 4.17 16.05 19.96
CA GLU A 96 3.01 15.93 19.07
C GLU A 96 3.15 14.81 18.04
N ILE A 97 4.37 14.28 17.84
CA ILE A 97 4.64 13.15 16.94
C ILE A 97 5.13 11.91 17.70
N ILE A 98 5.22 10.79 17.01
CA ILE A 98 5.91 9.60 17.52
C ILE A 98 7.41 9.77 17.38
N ARG A 99 8.12 9.91 18.51
CA ARG A 99 9.56 10.15 18.59
C ARG A 99 10.40 8.90 18.31
N ASN A 100 10.31 8.40 17.08
CA ASN A 100 11.04 7.23 16.60
C ASN A 100 12.08 7.66 15.55
N LYS A 101 13.34 7.78 15.97
CA LYS A 101 14.44 8.27 15.11
C LYS A 101 14.50 7.56 13.74
N PRO A 102 14.47 6.22 13.65
CA PRO A 102 14.47 5.53 12.36
C PRO A 102 13.30 5.88 11.45
N LYS A 103 12.10 6.16 12.00
CA LYS A 103 10.93 6.54 11.20
C LYS A 103 10.97 8.02 10.80
N ILE A 104 11.50 8.89 11.65
CA ILE A 104 11.75 10.31 11.33
C ILE A 104 12.77 10.42 10.18
N LEU A 105 13.87 9.66 10.24
CA LEU A 105 14.84 9.61 9.15
C LEU A 105 14.26 9.04 7.85
N ALA A 106 13.30 8.12 7.96
CA ALA A 106 12.62 7.60 6.78
C ALA A 106 11.82 8.69 6.03
N VAL A 107 11.30 9.71 6.72
CA VAL A 107 10.64 10.86 6.04
C VAL A 107 11.61 11.56 5.12
N ARG A 108 12.83 11.88 5.61
CA ARG A 108 13.89 12.52 4.80
C ARG A 108 14.27 11.66 3.60
N ASP A 109 14.54 10.38 3.84
CA ASP A 109 15.01 9.50 2.79
C ASP A 109 13.92 9.24 1.74
N ASN A 110 12.65 9.21 2.14
CA ASN A 110 11.52 9.09 1.24
C ASN A 110 11.19 10.41 0.52
N ALA A 111 11.48 11.58 1.11
CA ALA A 111 11.40 12.85 0.39
C ALA A 111 12.36 12.85 -0.82
N ARG A 112 13.59 12.38 -0.63
CA ARG A 112 14.55 12.20 -1.73
C ARG A 112 14.09 11.19 -2.78
N LEU A 113 13.41 10.13 -2.37
CA LEU A 113 12.80 9.18 -3.32
C LEU A 113 11.68 9.87 -4.13
N VAL A 114 10.86 10.70 -3.49
CA VAL A 114 9.81 11.47 -4.18
C VAL A 114 10.43 12.42 -5.22
N GLU A 115 11.53 13.14 -4.89
CA GLU A 115 12.28 13.95 -5.85
C GLU A 115 12.79 13.14 -7.04
N GLN A 116 13.32 11.94 -6.79
CA GLN A 116 13.81 11.05 -7.85
C GLN A 116 12.67 10.59 -8.76
N MET A 117 11.52 10.18 -8.20
CA MET A 117 10.34 9.79 -9.00
C MET A 117 9.79 10.97 -9.80
N ALA A 118 9.72 12.16 -9.20
CA ALA A 118 9.28 13.38 -9.88
C ALA A 118 10.20 13.78 -11.04
N ALA A 119 11.51 13.60 -10.88
CA ALA A 119 12.48 13.85 -11.95
C ALA A 119 12.32 12.90 -13.17
N LEU A 120 11.78 11.69 -12.96
CA LEU A 120 11.56 10.71 -14.01
C LEU A 120 10.25 10.96 -14.80
N ASP A 121 9.16 11.32 -14.10
CA ASP A 121 7.80 11.38 -14.70
C ASP A 121 7.06 12.72 -14.44
N GLY A 122 7.77 13.73 -13.95
CA GLY A 122 7.20 15.06 -13.65
C GLY A 122 6.49 15.17 -12.30
N SER A 123 6.08 14.06 -11.67
CA SER A 123 5.65 13.95 -10.28
C SER A 123 5.76 12.51 -9.79
N ALA A 124 5.90 12.30 -8.48
CA ALA A 124 5.92 10.97 -7.91
C ALA A 124 4.58 10.25 -8.09
N GLY A 125 3.47 11.00 -8.03
CA GLY A 125 2.14 10.45 -8.30
C GLY A 125 2.01 9.91 -9.73
N ARG A 126 2.51 10.64 -10.72
CA ARG A 126 2.54 10.18 -12.12
C ARG A 126 3.46 9.00 -12.32
N PHE A 127 4.64 8.99 -11.71
CA PHE A 127 5.53 7.83 -11.71
C PHE A 127 4.82 6.55 -11.23
N ILE A 128 4.10 6.65 -10.11
CA ILE A 128 3.32 5.53 -9.56
C ILE A 128 2.20 5.13 -10.51
N ALA A 129 1.46 6.09 -11.07
CA ALA A 129 0.35 5.84 -11.99
C ALA A 129 0.79 5.20 -13.32
N ASN A 130 1.94 5.63 -13.86
CA ASN A 130 2.47 5.17 -15.14
C ASN A 130 3.18 3.82 -15.07
N TRP A 131 3.48 3.28 -13.87
CA TRP A 131 4.08 1.96 -13.76
C TRP A 131 3.18 0.90 -14.42
N ASP A 132 3.76 -0.11 -15.07
CA ASP A 132 2.99 -1.18 -15.70
C ASP A 132 1.96 -1.78 -14.72
N ALA A 133 0.70 -1.81 -15.14
CA ALA A 133 -0.40 -2.36 -14.33
C ALA A 133 -0.24 -3.87 -14.09
N ALA A 134 0.42 -4.58 -15.00
CA ALA A 134 0.70 -6.00 -14.88
C ALA A 134 1.89 -6.33 -13.96
N ASP A 135 2.65 -5.31 -13.48
CA ASP A 135 3.87 -5.48 -12.67
C ASP A 135 3.80 -4.77 -11.31
N HIS A 136 2.76 -5.05 -10.53
CA HIS A 136 2.63 -4.52 -9.16
C HIS A 136 3.80 -4.94 -8.26
N ILE A 137 4.31 -6.17 -8.40
CA ILE A 137 5.45 -6.68 -7.63
C ILE A 137 6.73 -5.90 -7.96
N GLY A 138 6.96 -5.53 -9.22
CA GLY A 138 8.10 -4.69 -9.60
C GLY A 138 8.05 -3.31 -8.95
N LEU A 139 6.87 -2.67 -8.90
CA LEU A 139 6.70 -1.40 -8.19
C LEU A 139 6.98 -1.53 -6.68
N LEU A 140 6.51 -2.61 -6.04
CA LEU A 140 6.80 -2.89 -4.63
C LEU A 140 8.29 -3.14 -4.38
N ASP A 141 8.98 -3.81 -5.29
CA ASP A 141 10.43 -4.04 -5.19
C ASP A 141 11.21 -2.73 -5.39
N TYR A 142 10.77 -1.88 -6.32
CA TYR A 142 11.31 -0.53 -6.50
C TYR A 142 11.20 0.29 -5.20
N LEU A 143 10.00 0.36 -4.59
CA LEU A 143 9.78 1.08 -3.34
C LEU A 143 10.61 0.51 -2.19
N LYS A 144 10.74 -0.82 -2.09
CA LYS A 144 11.55 -1.48 -1.08
C LYS A 144 13.04 -1.18 -1.25
N LYS A 145 13.54 -1.10 -2.49
CA LYS A 145 14.95 -0.91 -2.82
C LYS A 145 15.40 0.54 -2.67
N HIS A 146 14.56 1.48 -3.09
CA HIS A 146 14.91 2.90 -3.17
C HIS A 146 14.34 3.72 -2.01
N GLY A 147 13.27 3.25 -1.35
CA GLY A 147 12.66 3.89 -0.20
C GLY A 147 13.15 3.34 1.13
N ASN A 148 12.91 4.11 2.17
CA ASN A 148 13.22 3.71 3.54
C ASN A 148 11.94 3.23 4.23
N ARG A 149 11.94 1.97 4.71
CA ARG A 149 10.80 1.32 5.39
C ARG A 149 9.53 1.13 4.55
N LEU A 150 9.65 1.16 3.22
CA LEU A 150 8.54 0.93 2.28
C LEU A 150 8.43 -0.54 1.81
N GLY A 151 9.16 -1.46 2.43
CA GLY A 151 9.04 -2.88 2.13
C GLY A 151 7.82 -3.55 2.78
N GLY A 152 7.45 -4.74 2.28
CA GLY A 152 6.38 -5.57 2.83
C GLY A 152 5.00 -4.88 2.79
N LEU A 153 4.22 -5.04 3.85
CA LEU A 153 2.86 -4.47 3.92
C LEU A 153 2.84 -2.95 3.90
N THR A 154 3.90 -2.28 4.35
CA THR A 154 3.96 -0.80 4.38
C THR A 154 3.84 -0.22 2.97
N GLY A 155 4.64 -0.69 2.01
CA GLY A 155 4.56 -0.25 0.62
C GLY A 155 3.24 -0.65 -0.05
N GLN A 156 2.73 -1.85 0.25
CA GLN A 156 1.45 -2.31 -0.30
C GLN A 156 0.27 -1.45 0.17
N TYR A 157 0.21 -1.10 1.45
CA TYR A 157 -0.81 -0.19 1.96
C TYR A 157 -0.60 1.23 1.45
N PHE A 158 0.65 1.72 1.37
CA PHE A 158 0.93 3.02 0.76
C PHE A 158 0.32 3.10 -0.65
N LEU A 159 0.63 2.18 -1.54
CA LEU A 159 0.07 2.16 -2.89
C LEU A 159 -1.47 2.10 -2.90
N ARG A 160 -2.07 1.29 -2.03
CA ARG A 160 -3.53 1.21 -1.85
C ARG A 160 -4.14 2.55 -1.48
N PHE A 161 -3.52 3.30 -0.55
CA PHE A 161 -4.09 4.55 -0.04
C PHE A 161 -3.87 5.75 -0.97
N VAL A 162 -2.85 5.73 -1.81
CA VAL A 162 -2.71 6.71 -2.90
C VAL A 162 -3.52 6.34 -4.15
N GLY A 163 -4.31 5.26 -4.08
CA GLY A 163 -5.23 4.86 -5.15
C GLY A 163 -4.60 4.06 -6.30
N ARG A 164 -3.35 3.62 -6.14
CA ARG A 164 -2.75 2.72 -7.14
C ARG A 164 -3.44 1.36 -7.10
N ASP A 165 -3.98 0.92 -8.24
CA ASP A 165 -4.52 -0.42 -8.36
C ASP A 165 -3.45 -1.48 -8.08
N GLY A 166 -3.79 -2.44 -7.22
CA GLY A 166 -2.87 -3.48 -6.80
C GLY A 166 -3.39 -4.29 -5.63
N PHE A 167 -2.66 -5.30 -5.24
CA PHE A 167 -3.04 -6.20 -4.17
C PHE A 167 -2.25 -5.97 -2.88
N VAL A 168 -2.87 -6.33 -1.75
CA VAL A 168 -2.23 -6.32 -0.44
C VAL A 168 -2.18 -7.76 0.07
N LEU A 169 -0.99 -8.29 0.29
CA LEU A 169 -0.73 -9.64 0.79
C LEU A 169 -0.94 -9.71 2.31
N SER A 170 -2.15 -9.33 2.75
CA SER A 170 -2.58 -9.47 4.14
C SER A 170 -2.60 -10.94 4.56
N LYS A 171 -2.80 -11.22 5.85
CA LYS A 171 -2.94 -12.60 6.34
C LYS A 171 -4.07 -13.34 5.63
N ASP A 172 -5.22 -12.67 5.45
CA ASP A 172 -6.40 -13.26 4.84
C ASP A 172 -6.18 -13.50 3.33
N VAL A 173 -5.62 -12.51 2.59
CA VAL A 173 -5.26 -12.70 1.17
C VAL A 173 -4.24 -13.83 1.00
N THR A 174 -3.22 -13.90 1.86
CA THR A 174 -2.23 -14.99 1.80
C THR A 174 -2.87 -16.35 2.08
N ALA A 175 -3.80 -16.44 3.02
CA ALA A 175 -4.57 -17.67 3.28
C ALA A 175 -5.42 -18.06 2.07
N ALA A 176 -6.13 -17.08 1.47
CA ALA A 176 -6.93 -17.32 0.27
C ALA A 176 -6.09 -17.81 -0.92
N LEU A 177 -4.90 -17.23 -1.13
CA LEU A 177 -3.97 -17.65 -2.18
C LEU A 177 -3.50 -19.10 -2.02
N LYS A 178 -3.36 -19.59 -0.78
CA LYS A 178 -3.06 -21.01 -0.50
C LYS A 178 -4.24 -21.89 -0.83
N VAL A 179 -5.45 -21.52 -0.40
CA VAL A 179 -6.69 -22.24 -0.73
C VAL A 179 -6.89 -22.31 -2.24
N ALA A 180 -6.65 -21.19 -2.94
CA ALA A 180 -6.74 -21.13 -4.40
C ALA A 180 -5.61 -21.89 -5.16
N GLY A 181 -4.68 -22.51 -4.45
CA GLY A 181 -3.58 -23.30 -5.06
C GLY A 181 -2.54 -22.47 -5.81
N VAL A 182 -2.42 -21.16 -5.50
CA VAL A 182 -1.42 -20.26 -6.11
C VAL A 182 -0.06 -20.44 -5.44
N ILE A 183 -0.07 -20.56 -4.12
CA ILE A 183 1.13 -20.76 -3.29
C ILE A 183 0.86 -21.82 -2.22
N ASP A 184 1.91 -22.50 -1.80
CA ASP A 184 1.91 -23.51 -0.72
C ASP A 184 2.67 -23.05 0.53
N GLY A 185 3.54 -22.06 0.37
CA GLY A 185 4.40 -21.49 1.41
C GLY A 185 4.16 -20.02 1.71
N PRO A 186 5.16 -19.33 2.29
CA PRO A 186 5.10 -17.88 2.54
C PRO A 186 5.07 -17.08 1.24
N ALA A 187 4.26 -16.00 1.22
CA ALA A 187 4.13 -15.07 0.09
C ALA A 187 5.32 -14.07 0.03
N THR A 188 6.55 -14.51 0.32
CA THR A 188 7.73 -13.64 0.43
C THR A 188 8.88 -14.05 -0.48
N SER A 189 8.89 -15.27 -1.00
CA SER A 189 9.91 -15.72 -1.93
C SER A 189 9.67 -15.15 -3.34
N LYS A 190 10.74 -14.93 -4.10
CA LYS A 190 10.65 -14.45 -5.49
C LYS A 190 9.71 -15.31 -6.33
N THR A 191 9.83 -16.64 -6.24
CA THR A 191 8.96 -17.58 -6.96
C THR A 191 7.48 -17.44 -6.55
N ALA A 192 7.19 -17.31 -5.25
CA ALA A 192 5.81 -17.08 -4.78
C ALA A 192 5.26 -15.77 -5.30
N LEU A 193 6.02 -14.67 -5.23
CA LEU A 193 5.62 -13.36 -5.73
C LEU A 193 5.34 -13.37 -7.23
N THR A 194 6.17 -14.06 -8.04
CA THR A 194 5.93 -14.23 -9.47
C THR A 194 4.61 -14.99 -9.74
N ARG A 195 4.35 -16.08 -9.00
CA ARG A 195 3.09 -16.85 -9.12
C ARG A 195 1.87 -16.01 -8.71
N ILE A 196 2.00 -15.21 -7.65
CA ILE A 196 0.94 -14.33 -7.17
C ILE A 196 0.61 -13.28 -8.24
N GLN A 197 1.63 -12.59 -8.79
CA GLN A 197 1.42 -11.60 -9.85
C GLN A 197 0.72 -12.22 -11.06
N ALA A 198 1.18 -13.38 -11.53
CA ALA A 198 0.56 -14.08 -12.64
C ALA A 198 -0.91 -14.48 -12.36
N ALA A 199 -1.22 -14.86 -11.12
CA ALA A 199 -2.60 -15.21 -10.74
C ALA A 199 -3.50 -13.96 -10.74
N PHE A 200 -3.03 -12.83 -10.18
CA PHE A 200 -3.79 -11.57 -10.19
C PHE A 200 -4.02 -11.05 -11.61
N ASN A 201 -3.02 -11.11 -12.49
CA ASN A 201 -3.16 -10.71 -13.88
C ASN A 201 -4.21 -11.58 -14.59
N ARG A 202 -4.12 -12.90 -14.46
CA ARG A 202 -5.09 -13.83 -15.02
C ARG A 202 -6.52 -13.57 -14.51
N TRP A 203 -6.70 -13.39 -13.20
CA TRP A 203 -8.01 -13.10 -12.63
C TRP A 203 -8.57 -11.74 -13.09
N GLY A 204 -7.70 -10.76 -13.33
CA GLY A 204 -8.08 -9.49 -13.96
C GLY A 204 -8.60 -9.67 -15.38
N GLU A 205 -7.89 -10.46 -16.20
CA GLU A 205 -8.30 -10.82 -17.57
C GLU A 205 -9.61 -11.62 -17.58
N GLU A 206 -9.76 -12.59 -16.69
CA GLU A 206 -10.98 -13.43 -16.58
C GLU A 206 -12.23 -12.63 -16.18
N SER A 207 -12.09 -11.62 -15.32
CA SER A 207 -13.22 -10.97 -14.66
C SER A 207 -13.45 -9.51 -15.07
N GLY A 208 -12.48 -8.87 -15.69
CA GLY A 208 -12.49 -7.43 -15.92
C GLY A 208 -12.36 -6.59 -14.64
N GLN A 209 -12.05 -7.20 -13.49
CA GLN A 209 -11.96 -6.53 -12.21
C GLN A 209 -10.54 -6.01 -11.95
N SER A 210 -10.44 -4.89 -11.22
CA SER A 210 -9.17 -4.35 -10.77
C SER A 210 -8.49 -5.30 -9.76
N GLN A 211 -7.16 -5.24 -9.68
CA GLN A 211 -6.38 -6.04 -8.72
C GLN A 211 -6.78 -5.72 -7.27
N THR A 212 -7.18 -4.49 -7.00
CA THR A 212 -7.70 -4.04 -5.69
C THR A 212 -9.00 -4.76 -5.33
N VAL A 213 -9.95 -4.85 -6.26
CA VAL A 213 -11.22 -5.58 -6.09
C VAL A 213 -10.95 -7.08 -5.90
N ILE A 214 -10.10 -7.67 -6.73
CA ILE A 214 -9.69 -9.07 -6.61
C ILE A 214 -9.06 -9.34 -5.24
N SER A 215 -8.13 -8.50 -4.79
CA SER A 215 -7.48 -8.61 -3.47
C SER A 215 -8.48 -8.54 -2.31
N ARG A 216 -9.48 -7.68 -2.39
CA ARG A 216 -10.53 -7.58 -1.36
C ARG A 216 -11.46 -8.79 -1.39
N THR A 217 -11.82 -9.27 -2.58
CA THR A 217 -12.64 -10.48 -2.74
C THR A 217 -11.93 -11.71 -2.19
N LEU A 218 -10.62 -11.86 -2.43
CA LEU A 218 -9.78 -12.89 -1.80
C LEU A 218 -9.84 -12.81 -0.27
N ALA A 219 -9.69 -11.61 0.31
CA ALA A 219 -9.76 -11.45 1.76
C ALA A 219 -11.14 -11.88 2.32
N PHE A 220 -12.23 -11.57 1.61
CA PHE A 220 -13.57 -11.98 1.99
C PHE A 220 -13.80 -13.49 1.83
N SER A 221 -13.10 -14.16 0.92
CA SER A 221 -13.25 -15.60 0.67
C SER A 221 -12.70 -16.49 1.79
N VAL A 222 -12.00 -15.95 2.77
CA VAL A 222 -11.51 -16.69 3.96
C VAL A 222 -12.56 -16.76 5.07
N GLY A 223 -13.62 -15.98 4.97
CA GLY A 223 -14.69 -15.91 5.96
C GLY A 223 -14.39 -14.99 7.14
N PRO A 224 -15.41 -14.66 7.94
CA PRO A 224 -15.23 -13.89 9.15
C PRO A 224 -14.40 -14.69 10.17
N LYS A 225 -13.52 -13.99 10.88
CA LYS A 225 -12.85 -14.61 12.04
C LYS A 225 -13.89 -14.86 13.13
N ALA A 226 -13.92 -16.09 13.61
CA ALA A 226 -14.70 -16.45 14.78
C ALA A 226 -14.22 -15.68 16.02
#